data_c3553db8f816b19a2e26d5d82f7ebfdf
#
_entry.id   c3553db8f816b19a2e26d5d82f7ebfdf
#
_cell.length_a   1.000
_cell.length_b   1.000
_cell.length_c   1.000
_cell.angle_alpha   90.00
_cell.angle_beta   90.00
_cell.angle_gamma   90.00
#
_symmetry.space_group_name_H-M   'P 1'
#
loop_
_entity.id
_entity.type
_entity.pdbx_description
1 polymer ?
#
loop_
_entity_poly.entity_id
_entity_poly.type
_entity_poly.pdbx_seq_one_letter_code
_entity_poly.pdbx_strand_id
1 'polypeptide(L)'
;MKRLLTIVAFIFSFMFVVAQTPNNHLTFKGIPITGTLESFAQKLEAKGFEKKYSDKTSVEFEGEFAGYSECEIYIYKVPNQNIVHKVVVFFPEESSWEDLEKEYNQCKGMLTNKYGEPALHSETFKEWASTFSDAAKMRALKEGNCDYRTVWEVDNGDIQMQIDSKDDTDDGNIRIIYFDEINDALAD
;
A
#
# COMPACT_ATOMS: atom_id res chain seq x y z
N MET A 1 -69.79 28.70 -17.11
CA MET A 1 -68.97 27.61 -16.50
C MET A 1 -67.72 27.44 -17.37
N LYS A 2 -66.57 28.05 -16.99
CA LYS A 2 -65.32 27.92 -17.73
C LYS A 2 -64.50 26.86 -17.07
N ARG A 3 -64.17 25.76 -17.77
CA ARG A 3 -63.31 24.68 -17.32
C ARG A 3 -61.88 25.07 -17.55
N LEU A 4 -61.14 25.28 -16.46
CA LEU A 4 -59.68 25.49 -16.47
C LEU A 4 -58.97 24.17 -16.66
N LEU A 5 -58.26 24.02 -17.77
CA LEU A 5 -57.45 22.83 -18.05
C LEU A 5 -56.03 23.10 -17.52
N THR A 6 -55.66 22.44 -16.42
CA THR A 6 -54.30 22.52 -15.85
C THR A 6 -53.44 21.48 -16.55
N ILE A 7 -52.51 21.96 -17.36
CA ILE A 7 -51.45 21.10 -17.98
C ILE A 7 -50.32 20.96 -16.97
N VAL A 8 -50.15 19.76 -16.40
CA VAL A 8 -49.00 19.40 -15.58
C VAL A 8 -47.89 18.95 -16.52
N ALA A 9 -46.87 19.81 -16.69
CA ALA A 9 -45.66 19.45 -17.42
C ALA A 9 -44.76 18.58 -16.53
N PHE A 10 -44.66 17.30 -16.91
CA PHE A 10 -43.74 16.34 -16.26
C PHE A 10 -42.33 16.57 -16.83
N ILE A 11 -41.48 17.29 -16.08
CA ILE A 11 -40.06 17.46 -16.44
C ILE A 11 -39.35 16.16 -16.09
N PHE A 12 -39.09 15.36 -17.11
CA PHE A 12 -38.26 14.15 -17.01
C PHE A 12 -36.78 14.60 -16.96
N SER A 13 -36.23 14.74 -15.74
CA SER A 13 -34.81 14.95 -15.54
C SER A 13 -34.07 13.66 -15.94
N PHE A 14 -33.47 13.63 -17.12
CA PHE A 14 -32.52 12.60 -17.51
C PHE A 14 -31.28 12.76 -16.64
N MET A 15 -31.15 11.99 -15.56
CA MET A 15 -29.89 11.77 -14.91
C MET A 15 -29.02 10.95 -15.86
N PHE A 16 -28.05 11.61 -16.49
CA PHE A 16 -26.94 10.92 -17.13
C PHE A 16 -26.13 10.22 -16.02
N VAL A 17 -26.43 8.95 -15.80
CA VAL A 17 -25.49 8.06 -15.09
C VAL A 17 -24.30 7.89 -16.02
N VAL A 18 -23.25 8.67 -15.82
CA VAL A 18 -21.94 8.39 -16.40
C VAL A 18 -21.53 7.06 -15.77
N ALA A 19 -21.66 5.98 -16.53
CA ALA A 19 -21.07 4.71 -16.18
C ALA A 19 -19.54 4.96 -16.07
N GLN A 20 -19.05 5.12 -14.85
CA GLN A 20 -17.62 5.08 -14.61
C GLN A 20 -17.19 3.69 -15.03
N THR A 21 -16.34 3.60 -16.05
CA THR A 21 -15.59 2.36 -16.32
C THR A 21 -14.99 1.90 -14.99
N PRO A 22 -15.15 0.62 -14.62
CA PRO A 22 -14.56 0.13 -13.40
C PRO A 22 -13.08 0.49 -13.45
N ASN A 23 -12.62 1.23 -12.46
CA ASN A 23 -11.22 1.60 -12.34
C ASN A 23 -10.48 0.33 -11.90
N ASN A 24 -9.90 -0.37 -12.86
CA ASN A 24 -9.26 -1.66 -12.64
C ASN A 24 -7.89 -1.55 -11.94
N HIS A 25 -7.45 -0.35 -11.57
CA HIS A 25 -6.18 -0.17 -10.88
C HIS A 25 -6.27 -0.59 -9.40
N LEU A 26 -5.19 -1.16 -8.89
CA LEU A 26 -5.03 -1.36 -7.45
C LEU A 26 -5.20 -0.02 -6.71
N THR A 27 -5.73 -0.05 -5.49
CA THR A 27 -5.98 1.17 -4.71
C THR A 27 -5.16 1.21 -3.43
N PHE A 28 -4.58 2.38 -3.14
CA PHE A 28 -3.98 2.70 -1.84
C PHE A 28 -4.85 3.75 -1.12
N LYS A 29 -5.33 3.45 0.10
CA LYS A 29 -6.25 4.33 0.86
C LYS A 29 -7.48 4.79 0.02
N GLY A 30 -7.95 3.93 -0.91
CA GLY A 30 -9.05 4.24 -1.82
C GLY A 30 -8.68 5.21 -2.96
N ILE A 31 -7.39 5.47 -3.17
CA ILE A 31 -6.87 6.21 -4.31
C ILE A 31 -6.34 5.18 -5.30
N PRO A 32 -6.82 5.15 -6.56
CA PRO A 32 -6.25 4.28 -7.59
C PRO A 32 -4.77 4.60 -7.82
N ILE A 33 -3.94 3.56 -7.87
CA ILE A 33 -2.49 3.68 -8.11
C ILE A 33 -2.27 3.96 -9.60
N THR A 34 -2.55 5.21 -10.00
CA THR A 34 -2.42 5.69 -11.37
C THR A 34 -2.39 7.22 -11.41
N GLY A 35 -2.21 7.78 -12.61
CA GLY A 35 -2.08 9.22 -12.82
C GLY A 35 -0.67 9.72 -12.52
N THR A 36 -0.48 11.04 -12.52
CA THR A 36 0.84 11.63 -12.28
C THR A 36 1.22 11.64 -10.81
N LEU A 37 2.53 11.71 -10.49
CA LEU A 37 3.02 11.84 -9.12
C LEU A 37 2.34 13.01 -8.39
N GLU A 38 2.21 14.16 -9.05
CA GLU A 38 1.62 15.36 -8.47
C GLU A 38 0.14 15.16 -8.15
N SER A 39 -0.61 14.54 -9.06
CA SER A 39 -2.04 14.27 -8.86
C SER A 39 -2.27 13.26 -7.74
N PHE A 40 -1.43 12.23 -7.63
CA PHE A 40 -1.53 11.24 -6.57
C PHE A 40 -1.14 11.84 -5.22
N ALA A 41 -0.06 12.63 -5.18
CA ALA A 41 0.41 13.36 -4.00
C ALA A 41 -0.69 14.26 -3.41
N GLN A 42 -1.34 15.08 -4.25
CA GLN A 42 -2.44 15.95 -3.81
C GLN A 42 -3.60 15.17 -3.17
N LYS A 43 -3.91 13.97 -3.69
CA LYS A 43 -4.97 13.12 -3.11
C LYS A 43 -4.56 12.54 -1.76
N LEU A 44 -3.27 12.24 -1.54
CA LEU A 44 -2.77 11.78 -0.24
C LEU A 44 -2.74 12.91 0.79
N GLU A 45 -2.30 14.11 0.40
CA GLU A 45 -2.38 15.31 1.25
C GLU A 45 -3.82 15.58 1.70
N ALA A 46 -4.79 15.45 0.78
CA ALA A 46 -6.21 15.59 1.11
C ALA A 46 -6.74 14.51 2.08
N LYS A 47 -6.02 13.40 2.25
CA LYS A 47 -6.31 12.34 3.24
C LYS A 47 -5.54 12.51 4.55
N GLY A 48 -4.78 13.60 4.70
CA GLY A 48 -4.08 13.94 5.93
C GLY A 48 -2.65 13.42 6.03
N PHE A 49 -2.07 12.89 4.94
CA PHE A 49 -0.65 12.53 4.91
C PHE A 49 0.21 13.79 4.73
N GLU A 50 1.29 13.87 5.48
CA GLU A 50 2.23 15.00 5.42
C GLU A 50 3.34 14.71 4.40
N LYS A 51 3.46 15.56 3.37
CA LYS A 51 4.53 15.44 2.39
C LYS A 51 5.86 15.87 2.99
N LYS A 52 6.88 14.99 2.94
CA LYS A 52 8.22 15.24 3.49
C LYS A 52 9.24 15.60 2.40
N TYR A 53 9.25 14.82 1.31
CA TYR A 53 10.22 14.99 0.24
C TYR A 53 9.60 14.70 -1.13
N SER A 54 10.20 15.23 -2.18
CA SER A 54 9.82 14.94 -3.56
C SER A 54 11.00 15.13 -4.50
N ASP A 55 11.19 14.18 -5.39
CA ASP A 55 12.13 14.29 -6.50
C ASP A 55 11.46 13.97 -7.85
N LYS A 56 12.29 13.66 -8.87
CA LYS A 56 11.79 13.35 -10.22
C LYS A 56 11.14 11.97 -10.35
N THR A 57 11.36 11.08 -9.40
CA THR A 57 11.00 9.65 -9.48
C THR A 57 10.03 9.23 -8.39
N SER A 58 10.01 9.95 -7.26
CA SER A 58 9.22 9.58 -6.09
C SER A 58 8.75 10.79 -5.27
N VAL A 59 7.76 10.54 -4.44
CA VAL A 59 7.32 11.46 -3.39
C VAL A 59 7.21 10.69 -2.08
N GLU A 60 7.73 11.26 -1.01
CA GLU A 60 7.71 10.73 0.34
C GLU A 60 6.68 11.46 1.19
N PHE A 61 5.96 10.70 1.98
CA PHE A 61 4.96 11.14 2.96
C PHE A 61 5.19 10.48 4.30
N GLU A 62 4.67 11.10 5.33
CA GLU A 62 4.49 10.52 6.65
C GLU A 62 3.02 10.58 7.04
N GLY A 63 2.54 9.57 7.77
CA GLY A 63 1.16 9.56 8.26
C GLY A 63 0.74 8.26 8.91
N GLU A 64 -0.53 8.21 9.31
CA GLU A 64 -1.11 7.02 9.93
C GLU A 64 -1.48 5.97 8.89
N PHE A 65 -0.97 4.75 9.10
CA PHE A 65 -1.34 3.58 8.32
C PHE A 65 -1.60 2.37 9.23
N ALA A 66 -2.72 1.69 9.02
CA ALA A 66 -3.11 0.48 9.75
C ALA A 66 -3.14 0.62 11.30
N GLY A 67 -3.32 1.85 11.82
CA GLY A 67 -3.31 2.13 13.26
C GLY A 67 -1.93 2.50 13.80
N TYR A 68 -0.90 2.51 12.97
CA TYR A 68 0.44 2.97 13.32
C TYR A 68 0.63 4.41 12.86
N SER A 69 1.07 5.28 13.76
CA SER A 69 1.53 6.64 13.44
C SER A 69 2.94 6.59 12.85
N GLU A 70 3.34 7.69 12.21
CA GLU A 70 4.72 7.88 11.74
C GLU A 70 5.19 6.85 10.69
N CYS A 71 4.24 6.24 9.95
CA CYS A 71 4.60 5.40 8.80
C CYS A 71 5.14 6.28 7.68
N GLU A 72 6.25 5.86 7.08
CA GLU A 72 6.80 6.49 5.87
C GLU A 72 6.16 5.87 4.63
N ILE A 73 5.65 6.70 3.73
CA ILE A 73 4.97 6.26 2.51
C ILE A 73 5.68 6.83 1.29
N TYR A 74 6.19 5.97 0.43
CA TYR A 74 6.85 6.33 -0.81
C TYR A 74 5.98 6.00 -2.01
N ILE A 75 5.78 7.00 -2.86
CA ILE A 75 5.06 6.86 -4.13
C ILE A 75 6.06 6.88 -5.26
N TYR A 76 6.04 5.85 -6.10
CA TYR A 76 6.96 5.74 -7.23
C TYR A 76 6.20 5.78 -8.55
N LYS A 77 6.79 6.43 -9.53
CA LYS A 77 6.32 6.41 -10.91
C LYS A 77 7.12 5.40 -11.74
N VAL A 78 6.51 4.97 -12.84
CA VAL A 78 7.18 4.19 -13.89
C VAL A 78 8.42 4.94 -14.40
N PRO A 79 9.57 4.27 -14.57
CA PRO A 79 10.75 4.89 -15.15
C PRO A 79 10.44 5.57 -16.50
N ASN A 80 10.94 6.79 -16.70
CA ASN A 80 10.74 7.61 -17.89
C ASN A 80 9.29 8.01 -18.23
N GLN A 81 8.33 7.67 -17.40
CA GLN A 81 6.93 8.07 -17.53
C GLN A 81 6.47 8.81 -16.28
N ASN A 82 5.45 9.67 -16.38
CA ASN A 82 4.86 10.32 -15.21
C ASN A 82 3.56 9.63 -14.80
N ILE A 83 3.64 8.32 -14.55
CA ILE A 83 2.50 7.48 -14.15
C ILE A 83 2.89 6.72 -12.89
N VAL A 84 2.10 6.86 -11.82
CA VAL A 84 2.31 6.12 -10.56
C VAL A 84 1.97 4.65 -10.77
N HIS A 85 2.87 3.75 -10.32
CA HIS A 85 2.68 2.30 -10.40
C HIS A 85 2.90 1.58 -9.07
N LYS A 86 3.56 2.22 -8.10
CA LYS A 86 3.95 1.55 -6.87
C LYS A 86 3.82 2.49 -5.67
N VAL A 87 3.31 1.95 -4.56
CA VAL A 87 3.31 2.58 -3.25
C VAL A 87 4.00 1.66 -2.26
N VAL A 88 4.94 2.20 -1.49
CA VAL A 88 5.67 1.47 -0.44
C VAL A 88 5.38 2.13 0.90
N VAL A 89 5.03 1.34 1.89
CA VAL A 89 4.81 1.77 3.27
C VAL A 89 5.84 1.10 4.16
N PHE A 90 6.60 1.88 4.90
CA PHE A 90 7.45 1.41 5.99
C PHE A 90 6.80 1.77 7.31
N PHE A 91 6.73 0.81 8.19
CA PHE A 91 6.27 0.99 9.57
C PHE A 91 7.41 1.56 10.42
N PRO A 92 7.12 2.12 11.60
CA PRO A 92 8.15 2.50 12.56
C PRO A 92 9.12 1.35 12.84
N GLU A 93 10.36 1.70 13.21
CA GLU A 93 11.40 0.73 13.50
C GLU A 93 11.17 0.07 14.86
N GLU A 94 11.50 -1.22 14.93
CA GLU A 94 11.48 -2.02 16.16
C GLU A 94 12.84 -2.65 16.41
N SER A 95 13.31 -2.59 17.65
CA SER A 95 14.59 -3.15 18.08
C SER A 95 14.49 -4.58 18.62
N SER A 96 13.29 -5.15 18.65
CA SER A 96 12.95 -6.46 19.19
C SER A 96 12.32 -7.33 18.11
N TRP A 97 12.79 -8.58 17.98
CA TRP A 97 12.15 -9.55 17.11
C TRP A 97 10.71 -9.88 17.55
N GLU A 98 10.47 -9.96 18.85
CA GLU A 98 9.15 -10.26 19.40
C GLU A 98 8.11 -9.22 18.95
N ASP A 99 8.46 -7.93 18.96
CA ASP A 99 7.59 -6.85 18.53
C ASP A 99 7.41 -6.86 17.00
N LEU A 100 8.48 -7.05 16.23
CA LEU A 100 8.40 -7.19 14.77
C LEU A 100 7.51 -8.37 14.33
N GLU A 101 7.67 -9.54 14.93
CA GLU A 101 6.88 -10.72 14.61
C GLU A 101 5.41 -10.54 14.98
N LYS A 102 5.14 -9.88 16.11
CA LYS A 102 3.80 -9.53 16.53
C LYS A 102 3.13 -8.55 15.55
N GLU A 103 3.82 -7.49 15.18
CA GLU A 103 3.32 -6.52 14.20
C GLU A 103 3.09 -7.16 12.84
N TYR A 104 4.06 -7.96 12.36
CA TYR A 104 3.92 -8.71 11.12
C TYR A 104 2.66 -9.58 11.10
N ASN A 105 2.42 -10.32 12.18
CA ASN A 105 1.24 -11.19 12.29
C ASN A 105 -0.06 -10.39 12.36
N GLN A 106 -0.08 -9.23 13.01
CA GLN A 106 -1.24 -8.33 13.04
C GLN A 106 -1.54 -7.78 11.64
N CYS A 107 -0.53 -7.28 10.94
CA CYS A 107 -0.66 -6.77 9.57
C CYS A 107 -1.06 -7.88 8.59
N LYS A 108 -0.46 -9.08 8.70
CA LYS A 108 -0.85 -10.24 7.89
C LYS A 108 -2.33 -10.59 8.08
N GLY A 109 -2.80 -10.65 9.33
CA GLY A 109 -4.21 -10.91 9.61
C GLY A 109 -5.14 -9.84 9.03
N MET A 110 -4.78 -8.56 9.12
CA MET A 110 -5.54 -7.45 8.55
C MET A 110 -5.60 -7.52 7.01
N LEU A 111 -4.47 -7.79 6.37
CA LEU A 111 -4.40 -7.90 4.91
C LEU A 111 -5.15 -9.14 4.41
N THR A 112 -5.02 -10.28 5.10
CA THR A 112 -5.77 -11.51 4.79
C THR A 112 -7.28 -11.29 4.91
N ASN A 113 -7.74 -10.60 5.95
CA ASN A 113 -9.17 -10.25 6.09
C ASN A 113 -9.68 -9.36 4.95
N LYS A 114 -8.82 -8.54 4.38
CA LYS A 114 -9.19 -7.60 3.32
C LYS A 114 -9.07 -8.19 1.91
N TYR A 115 -8.04 -8.98 1.67
CA TYR A 115 -7.66 -9.43 0.32
C TYR A 115 -7.80 -10.95 0.11
N GLY A 116 -8.15 -11.71 1.15
CA GLY A 116 -8.25 -13.16 1.10
C GLY A 116 -6.94 -13.85 1.50
N GLU A 117 -6.89 -15.15 1.29
CA GLU A 117 -5.70 -15.95 1.61
C GLU A 117 -4.51 -15.54 0.72
N PRO A 118 -3.30 -15.47 1.28
CA PRO A 118 -2.12 -15.11 0.51
C PRO A 118 -1.77 -16.20 -0.51
N ALA A 119 -1.30 -15.77 -1.68
CA ALA A 119 -0.80 -16.66 -2.72
C ALA A 119 0.56 -17.29 -2.36
N LEU A 120 1.36 -16.56 -1.59
CA LEU A 120 2.67 -17.03 -1.10
C LEU A 120 2.93 -16.49 0.30
N HIS A 121 3.51 -17.33 1.16
CA HIS A 121 4.12 -16.84 2.40
C HIS A 121 5.36 -17.67 2.74
N SER A 122 6.35 -17.01 3.36
CA SER A 122 7.55 -17.60 3.94
C SER A 122 7.79 -16.95 5.30
N GLU A 123 8.06 -17.73 6.33
CA GLU A 123 8.33 -17.28 7.70
C GLU A 123 9.48 -18.12 8.25
N THR A 124 10.66 -17.91 7.70
CA THR A 124 11.81 -18.77 7.98
C THR A 124 13.08 -17.98 8.31
N PHE A 125 13.90 -18.61 9.13
CA PHE A 125 15.30 -18.26 9.28
C PHE A 125 16.16 -19.36 8.66
N LYS A 126 17.39 -19.04 8.27
CA LYS A 126 18.36 -20.11 7.99
C LYS A 126 18.53 -20.99 9.22
N GLU A 127 18.74 -22.31 9.03
CA GLU A 127 18.67 -23.36 10.07
C GLU A 127 19.36 -23.00 11.41
N TRP A 128 20.52 -22.32 11.35
CA TRP A 128 21.26 -21.95 12.55
C TRP A 128 20.61 -20.82 13.37
N ALA A 129 19.71 -20.05 12.78
CA ALA A 129 19.09 -18.89 13.44
C ALA A 129 17.69 -19.17 14.03
N SER A 130 17.03 -20.26 13.63
CA SER A 130 15.62 -20.54 13.93
C SER A 130 15.34 -20.85 15.41
N THR A 131 16.35 -21.21 16.21
CA THR A 131 16.21 -21.65 17.62
C THR A 131 16.76 -20.64 18.62
N PHE A 132 17.10 -19.42 18.20
CA PHE A 132 17.87 -18.49 19.00
C PHE A 132 17.02 -17.45 19.75
N SER A 133 17.72 -16.75 20.67
CA SER A 133 17.18 -15.60 21.40
C SER A 133 16.74 -14.50 20.43
N ASP A 134 15.90 -13.60 20.94
CA ASP A 134 15.44 -12.40 20.25
C ASP A 134 16.59 -11.64 19.56
N ALA A 135 17.65 -11.34 20.28
CA ALA A 135 18.85 -10.67 19.76
C ALA A 135 19.52 -11.44 18.60
N ALA A 136 19.50 -12.78 18.63
CA ALA A 136 20.08 -13.57 17.54
C ALA A 136 19.20 -13.56 16.29
N LYS A 137 17.88 -13.47 16.44
CA LYS A 137 16.93 -13.30 15.34
C LYS A 137 17.08 -11.93 14.68
N MET A 138 17.21 -10.85 15.47
CA MET A 138 17.50 -9.50 14.94
C MET A 138 18.82 -9.48 14.17
N ARG A 139 19.86 -10.11 14.70
CA ARG A 139 21.11 -10.24 13.98
C ARG A 139 20.96 -11.03 12.68
N ALA A 140 20.20 -12.13 12.69
CA ALA A 140 19.95 -12.91 11.47
C ALA A 140 19.18 -12.09 10.43
N LEU A 141 18.24 -11.24 10.84
CA LEU A 141 17.56 -10.29 9.97
C LEU A 141 18.57 -9.34 9.32
N LYS A 142 19.43 -8.70 10.11
CA LYS A 142 20.47 -7.80 9.62
C LYS A 142 21.44 -8.47 8.63
N GLU A 143 21.78 -9.72 8.86
CA GLU A 143 22.69 -10.51 8.01
C GLU A 143 21.98 -11.09 6.75
N GLY A 144 20.70 -10.82 6.52
CA GLY A 144 19.93 -11.37 5.39
C GLY A 144 19.67 -12.88 5.51
N ASN A 145 19.60 -13.39 6.73
CA ASN A 145 19.34 -14.79 7.07
C ASN A 145 17.91 -15.03 7.58
N CYS A 146 17.03 -14.07 7.35
CA CYS A 146 15.60 -14.08 7.65
C CYS A 146 14.82 -13.91 6.35
N ASP A 147 13.77 -14.72 6.15
CA ASP A 147 12.80 -14.57 5.06
C ASP A 147 11.40 -14.62 5.66
N TYR A 148 10.91 -13.45 6.05
CA TYR A 148 9.51 -13.23 6.46
C TYR A 148 8.85 -12.40 5.38
N ARG A 149 8.05 -13.07 4.55
CA ARG A 149 7.39 -12.46 3.40
C ARG A 149 6.03 -13.10 3.16
N THR A 150 5.03 -12.27 2.88
CA THR A 150 3.69 -12.69 2.45
C THR A 150 3.27 -11.89 1.23
N VAL A 151 2.65 -12.55 0.24
CA VAL A 151 2.19 -11.93 -1.00
C VAL A 151 0.72 -12.26 -1.23
N TRP A 152 -0.09 -11.26 -1.50
CA TRP A 152 -1.48 -11.37 -1.94
C TRP A 152 -1.55 -10.96 -3.41
N GLU A 153 -1.92 -11.90 -4.27
CA GLU A 153 -2.31 -11.60 -5.65
C GLU A 153 -3.74 -11.08 -5.63
N VAL A 154 -3.97 -9.95 -6.25
CA VAL A 154 -5.28 -9.29 -6.33
C VAL A 154 -5.54 -8.88 -7.77
N ASP A 155 -6.80 -8.55 -8.10
CA ASP A 155 -7.12 -8.06 -9.43
C ASP A 155 -6.21 -6.88 -9.81
N ASN A 156 -5.43 -7.03 -10.89
CA ASN A 156 -4.53 -6.04 -11.48
C ASN A 156 -3.35 -5.59 -10.60
N GLY A 157 -2.85 -6.45 -9.75
CA GLY A 157 -1.65 -6.16 -8.98
C GLY A 157 -1.34 -7.16 -7.88
N ASP A 158 -0.32 -6.86 -7.10
CA ASP A 158 0.00 -7.60 -5.89
C ASP A 158 0.28 -6.68 -4.69
N ILE A 159 0.15 -7.27 -3.50
CA ILE A 159 0.51 -6.64 -2.25
C ILE A 159 1.52 -7.56 -1.57
N GLN A 160 2.71 -7.04 -1.37
CA GLN A 160 3.79 -7.76 -0.72
C GLN A 160 4.05 -7.16 0.65
N MET A 161 4.17 -8.00 1.66
CA MET A 161 4.56 -7.60 3.01
C MET A 161 5.78 -8.40 3.43
N GLN A 162 6.75 -7.74 4.05
CA GLN A 162 7.97 -8.39 4.55
C GLN A 162 8.52 -7.68 5.77
N ILE A 163 9.35 -8.41 6.53
CA ILE A 163 10.22 -7.83 7.55
C ILE A 163 11.57 -7.53 6.90
N ASP A 164 12.03 -6.29 7.02
CA ASP A 164 13.33 -5.83 6.52
C ASP A 164 14.21 -5.34 7.67
N SER A 165 15.53 -5.47 7.49
CA SER A 165 16.47 -4.71 8.30
C SER A 165 16.63 -3.32 7.73
N LYS A 166 16.81 -2.33 8.60
CA LYS A 166 17.20 -1.00 8.16
C LYS A 166 18.71 -0.92 8.03
N ASP A 167 19.17 -0.28 6.95
CA ASP A 167 20.60 -0.04 6.74
C ASP A 167 21.20 0.74 7.92
N ASP A 168 22.39 0.32 8.36
CA ASP A 168 23.19 0.94 9.42
C ASP A 168 22.66 0.84 10.86
N THR A 169 21.51 0.21 11.12
CA THR A 169 20.98 -0.05 12.48
C THR A 169 20.87 -1.54 12.78
N ASP A 170 20.59 -1.88 14.05
CA ASP A 170 20.24 -3.24 14.45
C ASP A 170 18.72 -3.43 14.50
N ASP A 171 17.96 -2.42 14.06
CA ASP A 171 16.52 -2.40 14.07
C ASP A 171 15.94 -2.99 12.76
N GLY A 172 14.69 -3.39 12.82
CA GLY A 172 13.94 -3.85 11.67
C GLY A 172 12.62 -3.11 11.56
N ASN A 173 11.96 -3.26 10.44
CA ASN A 173 10.62 -2.73 10.23
C ASN A 173 9.79 -3.64 9.33
N ILE A 174 8.49 -3.38 9.29
CA ILE A 174 7.60 -3.99 8.31
C ILE A 174 7.51 -3.08 7.10
N ARG A 175 7.69 -3.67 5.93
CA ARG A 175 7.47 -3.02 4.65
C ARG A 175 6.27 -3.64 3.95
N ILE A 176 5.34 -2.80 3.47
CA ILE A 176 4.24 -3.22 2.61
C ILE A 176 4.36 -2.52 1.27
N ILE A 177 4.29 -3.28 0.18
CA ILE A 177 4.40 -2.78 -1.18
C ILE A 177 3.09 -3.08 -1.92
N TYR A 178 2.54 -2.07 -2.57
CA TYR A 178 1.39 -2.16 -3.47
C TYR A 178 1.90 -1.97 -4.89
N PHE A 179 1.80 -2.99 -5.74
CA PHE A 179 2.14 -2.92 -7.15
C PHE A 179 0.89 -2.91 -8.02
N ASP A 180 0.74 -1.90 -8.86
CA ASP A 180 -0.27 -1.87 -9.91
C ASP A 180 0.32 -2.45 -11.20
N GLU A 181 -0.06 -3.67 -11.56
CA GLU A 181 0.47 -4.39 -12.72
C GLU A 181 0.13 -3.71 -14.05
N ILE A 182 -1.02 -3.02 -14.13
CA ILE A 182 -1.44 -2.32 -15.35
C ILE A 182 -0.43 -1.23 -15.71
N ASN A 183 0.02 -0.49 -14.70
CA ASN A 183 0.98 0.59 -14.92
C ASN A 183 2.42 0.08 -14.91
N ASP A 184 2.73 -0.97 -14.16
CA ASP A 184 4.06 -1.57 -14.14
C ASP A 184 4.44 -2.18 -15.51
N ALA A 185 3.47 -2.77 -16.22
CA ALA A 185 3.65 -3.23 -17.60
C ALA A 185 4.05 -2.13 -18.61
N LEU A 186 3.97 -0.85 -18.21
CA LEU A 186 4.44 0.27 -19.02
C LEU A 186 5.94 0.56 -18.78
N ALA A 187 6.60 -0.15 -17.87
CA ALA A 187 8.01 0.04 -17.55
C ALA A 187 8.96 -0.62 -18.58
N ASP A 188 8.44 -1.57 -19.35
CA ASP A 188 9.12 -2.28 -20.45
C ASP A 188 8.98 -1.49 -21.77
#